data_cc7223ec026b416002ac92fcd25ed3db
#
_entry.id   cc7223ec026b416002ac92fcd25ed3db
#
_cell.length_a   1.000
_cell.length_b   1.000
_cell.length_c   1.000
_cell.angle_alpha   90.00
_cell.angle_beta   90.00
_cell.angle_gamma   90.00
#
_symmetry.space_group_name_H-M   'P 1'
#
loop_
_entity.id
_entity.type
_entity.pdbx_description
1 polymer ?
#
loop_
_entity_poly.entity_id
_entity_poly.type
_entity_poly.pdbx_seq_one_letter_code
_entity_poly.pdbx_strand_id
1 'polypeptide(L)'
;MLPPDINKSDYRFMPAGEPGKKATQIRYGLGAVKGSGQNAIEAIIAARESGGPFKDLFDFVKRVDKKQINRRTVEALIRAGAMDCFGVDRGILIASVNFAMECAEQAEASANQVSLFGGDDSDMDPPPEYVKAQPWSDKQRLTEEKLALGFYLSGHLFNAYEGEVRKFIKTKLVTLEPSRDARLLAGIITAVRVQMTQRGKMAIATLDDGTATVDVTVYSELFESNKQLFKEDEFLAVLGKVTEDRFNGGVRITAEKVMDIAMARVQFGKQFAFSLSTRLDAAVMKSILAPYRSQNGLPLTMRYEHEGVGSCEIRLADDWRVAPADGLKQTLFEKLGVKGATVEY
;
A
#
# COMPACT_ATOMS: atom_id res chain seq x y z
N MET A 1 3.17 -11.40 15.64
CA MET A 1 2.46 -10.31 16.36
C MET A 1 1.10 -10.14 15.70
N LEU A 2 0.03 -9.87 16.48
CA LEU A 2 -1.29 -9.58 15.96
C LEU A 2 -1.45 -8.06 15.77
N PRO A 3 -2.16 -7.60 14.72
CA PRO A 3 -2.42 -6.19 14.50
C PRO A 3 -3.24 -5.56 15.63
N PRO A 4 -3.23 -4.21 15.76
CA PRO A 4 -4.15 -3.53 16.64
C PRO A 4 -5.60 -3.81 16.21
N ASP A 5 -6.52 -3.82 17.17
CA ASP A 5 -7.94 -4.11 16.93
C ASP A 5 -8.76 -3.28 17.92
N ILE A 6 -9.62 -2.41 17.42
CA ILE A 6 -10.39 -1.47 18.22
C ILE A 6 -11.29 -2.20 19.24
N ASN A 7 -11.69 -3.42 18.91
CA ASN A 7 -12.56 -4.25 19.73
C ASN A 7 -11.82 -5.19 20.70
N LYS A 8 -10.48 -5.37 20.52
CA LYS A 8 -9.73 -6.37 21.29
C LYS A 8 -8.46 -5.85 21.94
N SER A 9 -7.83 -4.82 21.37
CA SER A 9 -6.58 -4.28 21.91
C SER A 9 -6.81 -3.43 23.13
N ASP A 10 -5.82 -3.43 24.03
CA ASP A 10 -5.73 -2.52 25.14
C ASP A 10 -4.80 -1.34 24.82
N TYR A 11 -4.62 -0.41 25.77
CA TYR A 11 -3.65 0.67 25.63
C TYR A 11 -2.22 0.14 25.41
N ARG A 12 -1.82 -0.90 26.19
CA ARG A 12 -0.52 -1.56 26.08
C ARG A 12 -0.59 -2.81 25.22
N PHE A 13 0.58 -3.29 24.80
CA PHE A 13 0.71 -4.61 24.22
C PHE A 13 0.22 -5.67 25.21
N MET A 14 -0.55 -6.63 24.71
CA MET A 14 -1.12 -7.68 25.56
C MET A 14 -0.86 -9.07 24.98
N PRO A 15 -0.67 -10.07 25.86
CA PRO A 15 -0.63 -11.45 25.42
C PRO A 15 -1.94 -11.83 24.74
N ALA A 16 -1.86 -12.58 23.64
CA ALA A 16 -3.01 -13.09 22.91
C ALA A 16 -2.91 -14.61 22.77
N GLY A 17 -4.01 -15.30 23.01
CA GLY A 17 -4.11 -16.76 22.93
C GLY A 17 -5.47 -17.25 23.39
N GLU A 18 -5.68 -18.55 23.37
CA GLU A 18 -6.91 -19.16 23.89
C GLU A 18 -6.96 -19.04 25.41
N PRO A 19 -8.15 -18.78 26.00
CA PRO A 19 -8.32 -18.78 27.45
C PRO A 19 -7.81 -20.09 28.08
N GLY A 20 -6.99 -19.97 29.13
CA GLY A 20 -6.43 -21.11 29.85
C GLY A 20 -5.19 -21.78 29.21
N LYS A 21 -4.74 -21.33 28.04
CA LYS A 21 -3.50 -21.76 27.41
C LYS A 21 -2.41 -20.70 27.51
N LYS A 22 -1.12 -21.12 27.44
CA LYS A 22 0.00 -20.19 27.40
C LYS A 22 -0.12 -19.32 26.13
N ALA A 23 -0.11 -17.99 26.31
CA ALA A 23 -0.14 -17.08 25.18
C ALA A 23 1.08 -17.27 24.29
N THR A 24 0.86 -17.43 22.99
CA THR A 24 1.91 -17.62 21.97
C THR A 24 2.07 -16.41 21.08
N GLN A 25 1.18 -15.45 21.18
CA GLN A 25 1.13 -14.22 20.36
C GLN A 25 1.04 -12.98 21.24
N ILE A 26 1.41 -11.84 20.68
CA ILE A 26 1.28 -10.53 21.31
C ILE A 26 0.40 -9.69 20.41
N ARG A 27 -0.64 -9.07 20.96
CA ARG A 27 -1.48 -8.09 20.25
C ARG A 27 -0.93 -6.69 20.43
N TYR A 28 -0.90 -5.94 19.34
CA TYR A 28 -0.43 -4.56 19.31
C TYR A 28 -1.35 -3.66 20.15
N GLY A 29 -0.76 -2.84 21.01
CA GLY A 29 -1.50 -1.91 21.87
C GLY A 29 -1.93 -0.67 21.11
N LEU A 30 -3.14 -0.17 21.33
CA LEU A 30 -3.67 1.04 20.67
C LEU A 30 -2.86 2.29 21.03
N GLY A 31 -2.31 2.37 22.25
CA GLY A 31 -1.47 3.49 22.70
C GLY A 31 -0.11 3.58 22.00
N ALA A 32 0.33 2.52 21.29
CA ALA A 32 1.55 2.53 20.51
C ALA A 32 1.34 3.00 19.05
N VAL A 33 0.10 3.24 18.63
CA VAL A 33 -0.21 3.84 17.33
C VAL A 33 0.16 5.32 17.36
N LYS A 34 0.98 5.77 16.43
CA LYS A 34 1.42 7.16 16.34
C LYS A 34 0.22 8.10 16.14
N GLY A 35 0.08 9.08 17.01
CA GLY A 35 -1.00 10.07 16.93
C GLY A 35 -2.31 9.66 17.60
N SER A 36 -2.36 8.52 18.32
CA SER A 36 -3.58 8.07 18.99
C SER A 36 -3.91 8.87 20.27
N GLY A 37 -2.90 9.25 21.07
CA GLY A 37 -3.11 9.94 22.36
C GLY A 37 -3.69 9.06 23.47
N GLN A 38 -3.23 9.22 24.71
CA GLN A 38 -3.62 8.37 25.83
C GLN A 38 -5.10 8.51 26.16
N ASN A 39 -5.57 9.75 26.36
CA ASN A 39 -6.95 10.00 26.75
C ASN A 39 -7.97 9.46 25.74
N ALA A 40 -7.63 9.56 24.43
CA ALA A 40 -8.48 9.04 23.37
C ALA A 40 -8.60 7.51 23.47
N ILE A 41 -7.49 6.81 23.68
CA ILE A 41 -7.51 5.35 23.80
C ILE A 41 -8.25 4.89 25.06
N GLU A 42 -8.08 5.58 26.18
CA GLU A 42 -8.82 5.28 27.42
C GLU A 42 -10.33 5.48 27.22
N ALA A 43 -10.75 6.56 26.53
CA ALA A 43 -12.16 6.79 26.20
C ALA A 43 -12.73 5.71 25.26
N ILE A 44 -11.95 5.24 24.30
CA ILE A 44 -12.33 4.16 23.39
C ILE A 44 -12.53 2.85 24.16
N ILE A 45 -11.60 2.50 25.06
CA ILE A 45 -11.69 1.30 25.89
C ILE A 45 -12.92 1.37 26.80
N ALA A 46 -13.13 2.50 27.49
CA ALA A 46 -14.29 2.70 28.35
C ALA A 46 -15.63 2.56 27.58
N ALA A 47 -15.73 3.16 26.38
CA ALA A 47 -16.92 3.05 25.55
C ALA A 47 -17.18 1.61 25.09
N ARG A 48 -16.13 0.85 24.80
CA ARG A 48 -16.22 -0.57 24.44
C ARG A 48 -16.66 -1.42 25.64
N GLU A 49 -16.11 -1.18 26.81
CA GLU A 49 -16.44 -1.94 28.03
C GLU A 49 -17.88 -1.71 28.47
N SER A 50 -18.40 -0.48 28.34
CA SER A 50 -19.77 -0.15 28.72
C SER A 50 -20.82 -0.64 27.71
N GLY A 51 -20.52 -0.62 26.42
CA GLY A 51 -21.52 -0.89 25.36
C GLY A 51 -21.18 -2.07 24.45
N GLY A 52 -20.17 -2.86 24.77
CA GLY A 52 -19.71 -3.99 23.96
C GLY A 52 -18.89 -3.57 22.72
N PRO A 53 -18.50 -4.53 21.86
CA PRO A 53 -17.74 -4.27 20.65
C PRO A 53 -18.41 -3.25 19.72
N PHE A 54 -17.60 -2.41 19.08
CA PHE A 54 -18.09 -1.51 18.04
C PHE A 54 -18.46 -2.28 16.79
N LYS A 55 -19.59 -1.94 16.19
CA LYS A 55 -20.13 -2.62 15.00
C LYS A 55 -19.51 -2.09 13.71
N ASP A 56 -19.35 -0.78 13.62
CA ASP A 56 -18.86 -0.05 12.46
C ASP A 56 -18.27 1.31 12.87
N LEU A 57 -17.83 2.11 11.89
CA LEU A 57 -17.27 3.44 12.12
C LEU A 57 -18.32 4.40 12.73
N PHE A 58 -19.58 4.32 12.33
CA PHE A 58 -20.64 5.21 12.81
C PHE A 58 -20.98 4.92 14.27
N ASP A 59 -21.12 3.64 14.64
CA ASP A 59 -21.30 3.21 16.03
C ASP A 59 -20.11 3.64 16.90
N PHE A 60 -18.89 3.51 16.38
CA PHE A 60 -17.67 3.93 17.06
C PHE A 60 -17.68 5.44 17.37
N VAL A 61 -17.87 6.32 16.39
CA VAL A 61 -17.85 7.77 16.61
C VAL A 61 -19.05 8.29 17.40
N LYS A 62 -20.19 7.58 17.39
CA LYS A 62 -21.37 7.89 18.18
C LYS A 62 -21.16 7.61 19.66
N ARG A 63 -20.45 6.52 20.00
CA ARG A 63 -20.31 6.02 21.39
C ARG A 63 -19.09 6.57 22.12
N VAL A 64 -18.02 6.91 21.43
CA VAL A 64 -16.80 7.42 22.06
C VAL A 64 -16.96 8.92 22.36
N ASP A 65 -16.50 9.37 23.54
CA ASP A 65 -16.55 10.78 23.92
C ASP A 65 -15.81 11.66 22.90
N LYS A 66 -16.56 12.51 22.22
CA LYS A 66 -16.09 13.42 21.16
C LYS A 66 -15.07 14.45 21.64
N LYS A 67 -15.02 14.75 22.95
CA LYS A 67 -14.02 15.63 23.53
C LYS A 67 -12.65 14.98 23.63
N GLN A 68 -12.61 13.66 23.61
CA GLN A 68 -11.39 12.86 23.75
C GLN A 68 -10.84 12.36 22.41
N ILE A 69 -11.69 12.28 21.37
CA ILE A 69 -11.27 11.84 20.03
C ILE A 69 -11.38 12.99 19.03
N ASN A 70 -10.48 12.99 18.06
CA ASN A 70 -10.52 13.90 16.94
C ASN A 70 -10.28 13.12 15.62
N ARG A 71 -10.55 13.76 14.50
CA ARG A 71 -10.35 13.18 13.17
C ARG A 71 -8.97 12.52 13.01
N ARG A 72 -7.89 13.18 13.44
CA ARG A 72 -6.52 12.66 13.30
C ARG A 72 -6.31 11.36 14.05
N THR A 73 -6.87 11.24 15.24
CA THR A 73 -6.83 10.01 16.03
C THR A 73 -7.55 8.87 15.33
N VAL A 74 -8.77 9.11 14.82
CA VAL A 74 -9.54 8.11 14.09
C VAL A 74 -8.79 7.66 12.82
N GLU A 75 -8.29 8.61 12.03
CA GLU A 75 -7.48 8.31 10.85
C GLU A 75 -6.21 7.51 11.19
N ALA A 76 -5.53 7.83 12.29
CA ALA A 76 -4.33 7.10 12.71
C ALA A 76 -4.66 5.64 13.07
N LEU A 77 -5.78 5.39 13.75
CA LEU A 77 -6.25 4.05 14.08
C LEU A 77 -6.66 3.25 12.83
N ILE A 78 -7.33 3.90 11.87
CA ILE A 78 -7.67 3.26 10.58
C ILE A 78 -6.39 2.89 9.82
N ARG A 79 -5.42 3.82 9.69
CA ARG A 79 -4.14 3.56 9.03
C ARG A 79 -3.38 2.40 9.66
N ALA A 80 -3.41 2.31 10.99
CA ALA A 80 -2.80 1.22 11.73
C ALA A 80 -3.51 -0.13 11.55
N GLY A 81 -4.71 -0.16 10.96
CA GLY A 81 -5.53 -1.36 10.81
C GLY A 81 -6.37 -1.71 12.03
N ALA A 82 -6.48 -0.82 13.03
CA ALA A 82 -7.24 -1.10 14.23
C ALA A 82 -8.75 -1.27 13.97
N MET A 83 -9.25 -0.80 12.84
CA MET A 83 -10.66 -0.90 12.43
C MET A 83 -10.92 -1.93 11.32
N ASP A 84 -9.95 -2.78 10.97
CA ASP A 84 -10.11 -3.84 9.99
C ASP A 84 -11.19 -4.87 10.39
N CYS A 85 -11.50 -4.95 11.69
CA CYS A 85 -12.58 -5.78 12.23
C CYS A 85 -13.98 -5.39 11.70
N PHE A 86 -14.16 -4.20 11.15
CA PHE A 86 -15.40 -3.77 10.51
C PHE A 86 -15.63 -4.36 9.12
N GLY A 87 -14.62 -5.03 8.54
CA GLY A 87 -14.73 -5.65 7.21
C GLY A 87 -14.82 -4.67 6.05
N VAL A 88 -14.50 -3.39 6.27
CA VAL A 88 -14.51 -2.31 5.28
C VAL A 88 -13.08 -1.90 4.96
N ASP A 89 -12.80 -1.64 3.68
CA ASP A 89 -11.46 -1.18 3.25
C ASP A 89 -11.05 0.13 3.95
N ARG A 90 -9.76 0.22 4.34
CA ARG A 90 -9.22 1.39 5.06
C ARG A 90 -9.37 2.70 4.28
N GLY A 91 -9.30 2.68 2.94
CA GLY A 91 -9.51 3.85 2.08
C GLY A 91 -10.95 4.37 2.16
N ILE A 92 -11.91 3.45 2.19
CA ILE A 92 -13.33 3.76 2.36
C ILE A 92 -13.60 4.30 3.78
N LEU A 93 -13.01 3.67 4.80
CA LEU A 93 -13.10 4.16 6.19
C LEU A 93 -12.55 5.58 6.31
N ILE A 94 -11.35 5.86 5.79
CA ILE A 94 -10.74 7.20 5.81
C ILE A 94 -11.62 8.25 5.12
N ALA A 95 -12.17 7.93 3.96
CA ALA A 95 -13.05 8.84 3.23
C ALA A 95 -14.34 9.14 4.01
N SER A 96 -14.78 8.22 4.84
CA SER A 96 -16.03 8.33 5.60
C SER A 96 -15.88 8.98 6.98
N VAL A 97 -14.66 9.25 7.47
CA VAL A 97 -14.43 9.76 8.83
C VAL A 97 -15.18 11.06 9.08
N ASN A 98 -15.08 12.06 8.18
CA ASN A 98 -15.76 13.34 8.35
C ASN A 98 -17.26 13.17 8.39
N PHE A 99 -17.82 12.44 7.44
CA PHE A 99 -19.26 12.19 7.37
C PHE A 99 -19.77 11.45 8.63
N ALA A 100 -19.02 10.44 9.10
CA ALA A 100 -19.40 9.73 10.33
C ALA A 100 -19.38 10.65 11.56
N MET A 101 -18.40 11.55 11.68
CA MET A 101 -18.34 12.52 12.77
C MET A 101 -19.48 13.53 12.70
N GLU A 102 -19.81 14.04 11.53
CA GLU A 102 -20.97 14.94 11.30
C GLU A 102 -22.29 14.25 11.67
N CYS A 103 -22.51 13.01 11.23
CA CYS A 103 -23.69 12.22 11.65
C CYS A 103 -23.80 12.08 13.16
N ALA A 104 -22.67 11.82 13.85
CA ALA A 104 -22.66 11.71 15.29
C ALA A 104 -22.98 13.05 16.00
N GLU A 105 -22.49 14.18 15.46
CA GLU A 105 -22.81 15.52 15.97
C GLU A 105 -24.30 15.87 15.80
N GLN A 106 -24.86 15.55 14.64
CA GLN A 106 -26.28 15.75 14.35
C GLN A 106 -27.16 14.90 15.27
N ALA A 107 -26.82 13.63 15.47
CA ALA A 107 -27.55 12.74 16.38
C ALA A 107 -27.54 13.24 17.83
N GLU A 108 -26.42 13.80 18.32
CA GLU A 108 -26.35 14.39 19.65
C GLU A 108 -27.16 15.69 19.76
N ALA A 109 -27.08 16.56 18.75
CA ALA A 109 -27.89 17.78 18.70
C ALA A 109 -29.39 17.46 18.70
N SER A 110 -29.81 16.46 17.94
CA SER A 110 -31.20 16.00 17.88
C SER A 110 -31.67 15.38 19.21
N ALA A 111 -30.81 14.60 19.87
CA ALA A 111 -31.12 14.03 21.21
C ALA A 111 -31.26 15.10 22.30
N ASN A 112 -30.48 16.19 22.21
CA ASN A 112 -30.54 17.31 23.13
C ASN A 112 -31.73 18.27 22.83
N GLN A 113 -32.25 18.30 21.62
CA GLN A 113 -33.54 18.91 21.27
C GLN A 113 -34.61 17.92 21.68
N VAL A 114 -34.93 17.87 23.00
CA VAL A 114 -36.10 17.15 23.47
C VAL A 114 -37.26 17.56 22.60
N SER A 115 -37.80 16.63 21.84
CA SER A 115 -38.91 16.87 20.93
C SER A 115 -40.04 17.53 21.70
N LEU A 116 -40.22 18.83 21.50
CA LEU A 116 -41.32 19.59 22.11
C LEU A 116 -42.70 19.07 21.65
N PHE A 117 -42.70 18.14 20.68
CA PHE A 117 -43.89 17.62 20.01
C PHE A 117 -44.06 16.09 20.13
N GLY A 118 -43.29 15.39 20.99
CA GLY A 118 -43.60 14.02 21.41
C GLY A 118 -43.72 13.00 20.29
N GLY A 119 -42.91 13.08 19.28
CA GLY A 119 -42.84 12.09 18.20
C GLY A 119 -41.54 11.30 18.30
N ASP A 120 -41.67 10.02 18.61
CA ASP A 120 -40.57 9.03 18.62
C ASP A 120 -40.31 8.54 17.18
N ASP A 121 -39.83 9.46 16.30
CA ASP A 121 -39.54 9.17 14.90
C ASP A 121 -38.05 8.82 14.66
N SER A 122 -37.30 8.52 15.71
CA SER A 122 -35.86 8.22 15.62
C SER A 122 -35.51 6.87 14.95
N ASP A 123 -36.50 6.02 14.69
CA ASP A 123 -36.30 4.67 14.11
C ASP A 123 -36.51 4.59 12.59
N MET A 124 -36.76 5.71 11.89
CA MET A 124 -37.09 5.67 10.46
C MET A 124 -35.97 6.08 9.51
N ASP A 125 -34.87 6.63 9.99
CA ASP A 125 -33.74 6.95 9.10
C ASP A 125 -32.92 5.70 8.77
N PRO A 126 -32.69 5.40 7.48
CA PRO A 126 -31.82 4.29 7.11
C PRO A 126 -30.43 4.50 7.72
N PRO A 127 -29.73 3.41 8.10
CA PRO A 127 -28.38 3.51 8.64
C PRO A 127 -27.50 4.25 7.61
N PRO A 128 -26.59 5.14 8.09
CA PRO A 128 -25.74 5.90 7.19
C PRO A 128 -24.82 4.96 6.40
N GLU A 129 -24.70 5.21 5.09
CA GLU A 129 -23.83 4.44 4.21
C GLU A 129 -22.42 5.05 4.14
N TYR A 130 -21.42 4.20 3.96
CA TYR A 130 -20.05 4.64 3.72
C TYR A 130 -19.92 5.47 2.45
N VAL A 131 -19.06 6.48 2.49
CA VAL A 131 -18.72 7.30 1.32
C VAL A 131 -18.09 6.39 0.25
N LYS A 132 -18.56 6.49 -0.99
CA LYS A 132 -17.99 5.76 -2.11
C LYS A 132 -16.58 6.26 -2.38
N ALA A 133 -15.59 5.42 -2.08
CA ALA A 133 -14.17 5.68 -2.31
C ALA A 133 -13.49 4.43 -2.83
N GLN A 134 -12.28 4.61 -3.35
CA GLN A 134 -11.48 3.48 -3.83
C GLN A 134 -10.85 2.73 -2.67
N PRO A 135 -10.86 1.39 -2.69
CA PRO A 135 -10.02 0.58 -1.83
C PRO A 135 -8.54 0.93 -2.02
N TRP A 136 -7.79 0.90 -0.94
CA TRP A 136 -6.34 1.08 -1.03
C TRP A 136 -5.66 -0.09 -1.75
N SER A 137 -4.68 0.22 -2.58
CA SER A 137 -3.76 -0.80 -3.07
C SER A 137 -2.92 -1.37 -1.92
N ASP A 138 -2.39 -2.59 -2.06
CA ASP A 138 -1.51 -3.19 -1.05
C ASP A 138 -0.31 -2.30 -0.72
N LYS A 139 0.30 -1.66 -1.73
CA LYS A 139 1.40 -0.71 -1.51
C LYS A 139 0.95 0.47 -0.65
N GLN A 140 -0.19 1.08 -0.95
CA GLN A 140 -0.73 2.21 -0.20
C GLN A 140 -1.08 1.79 1.23
N ARG A 141 -1.78 0.68 1.41
CA ARG A 141 -2.16 0.14 2.71
C ARG A 141 -0.94 -0.08 3.62
N LEU A 142 0.11 -0.71 3.09
CA LEU A 142 1.34 -0.96 3.84
C LEU A 142 2.11 0.34 4.14
N THR A 143 2.17 1.29 3.20
CA THR A 143 2.80 2.59 3.42
C THR A 143 2.11 3.36 4.55
N GLU A 144 0.77 3.42 4.54
CA GLU A 144 -0.03 4.07 5.59
C GLU A 144 0.12 3.35 6.95
N GLU A 145 0.20 2.01 6.94
CA GLU A 145 0.46 1.21 8.14
C GLU A 145 1.85 1.54 8.72
N LYS A 146 2.89 1.64 7.91
CA LYS A 146 4.24 2.04 8.36
C LYS A 146 4.24 3.46 8.94
N LEU A 147 3.49 4.39 8.36
CA LEU A 147 3.35 5.74 8.93
C LEU A 147 2.75 5.71 10.34
N ALA A 148 1.73 4.88 10.55
CA ALA A 148 1.03 4.76 11.82
C ALA A 148 1.76 3.92 12.87
N LEU A 149 2.39 2.81 12.49
CA LEU A 149 3.05 1.86 13.39
C LEU A 149 4.57 2.02 13.46
N GLY A 150 5.19 2.52 12.38
CA GLY A 150 6.64 2.62 12.22
C GLY A 150 7.29 1.44 11.49
N PHE A 151 6.51 0.41 11.17
CA PHE A 151 6.95 -0.79 10.43
C PHE A 151 5.76 -1.44 9.71
N TYR A 152 6.05 -2.38 8.80
CA TYR A 152 5.06 -3.18 8.12
C TYR A 152 4.64 -4.36 8.99
N LEU A 153 3.38 -4.47 9.34
CA LEU A 153 2.84 -5.52 10.21
C LEU A 153 2.02 -6.55 9.44
N SER A 154 1.18 -6.09 8.51
CA SER A 154 0.20 -6.94 7.81
C SER A 154 0.72 -7.54 6.51
N GLY A 155 1.94 -7.21 6.08
CA GLY A 155 2.52 -7.73 4.85
C GLY A 155 3.92 -7.22 4.58
N HIS A 156 4.43 -7.53 3.39
CA HIS A 156 5.71 -7.06 2.88
C HIS A 156 5.50 -6.28 1.58
N LEU A 157 6.17 -5.14 1.39
CA LEU A 157 5.98 -4.31 0.19
C LEU A 157 6.26 -5.05 -1.11
N PHE A 158 7.20 -6.01 -1.10
CA PHE A 158 7.51 -6.80 -2.27
C PHE A 158 6.32 -7.64 -2.75
N ASN A 159 5.38 -8.00 -1.87
CA ASN A 159 4.19 -8.76 -2.24
C ASN A 159 3.33 -8.05 -3.29
N ALA A 160 3.33 -6.71 -3.29
CA ALA A 160 2.62 -5.92 -4.30
C ALA A 160 3.22 -6.10 -5.72
N TYR A 161 4.46 -6.51 -5.81
CA TYR A 161 5.20 -6.72 -7.06
C TYR A 161 5.42 -8.19 -7.38
N GLU A 162 5.36 -9.10 -6.40
CA GLU A 162 5.80 -10.49 -6.52
C GLU A 162 5.14 -11.20 -7.70
N GLY A 163 3.82 -11.12 -7.83
CA GLY A 163 3.07 -11.79 -8.91
C GLY A 163 3.48 -11.32 -10.31
N GLU A 164 3.89 -10.06 -10.45
CA GLU A 164 4.39 -9.50 -11.71
C GLU A 164 5.87 -9.85 -11.92
N VAL A 165 6.70 -9.59 -10.92
CA VAL A 165 8.18 -9.75 -10.98
C VAL A 165 8.59 -11.20 -11.22
N ARG A 166 7.90 -12.17 -10.60
CA ARG A 166 8.20 -13.60 -10.77
C ARG A 166 7.93 -14.14 -12.18
N LYS A 167 7.30 -13.34 -13.06
CA LYS A 167 7.17 -13.70 -14.48
C LYS A 167 8.51 -13.61 -15.23
N PHE A 168 9.40 -12.71 -14.81
CA PHE A 168 10.69 -12.46 -15.46
C PHE A 168 11.91 -12.62 -14.54
N ILE A 169 11.78 -12.51 -13.21
CA ILE A 169 12.83 -12.77 -12.22
C ILE A 169 12.45 -13.98 -11.38
N LYS A 170 13.06 -15.14 -11.66
CA LYS A 170 12.79 -16.40 -10.95
C LYS A 170 13.59 -16.55 -9.66
N THR A 171 14.74 -15.88 -9.56
CA THR A 171 15.65 -15.98 -8.42
C THR A 171 15.06 -15.33 -7.18
N LYS A 172 15.02 -16.06 -6.06
CA LYS A 172 14.70 -15.56 -4.73
C LYS A 172 15.97 -15.26 -3.96
N LEU A 173 15.96 -14.23 -3.10
CA LEU A 173 17.16 -13.84 -2.35
C LEU A 173 17.66 -14.94 -1.42
N VAL A 174 16.76 -15.74 -0.83
CA VAL A 174 17.10 -16.89 0.04
C VAL A 174 17.87 -17.99 -0.70
N THR A 175 17.72 -18.08 -2.03
CA THR A 175 18.38 -19.11 -2.85
C THR A 175 19.63 -18.62 -3.58
N LEU A 176 20.11 -17.42 -3.23
CA LEU A 176 21.30 -16.85 -3.88
C LEU A 176 22.56 -17.61 -3.44
N GLU A 177 23.31 -18.05 -4.42
CA GLU A 177 24.62 -18.68 -4.27
C GLU A 177 25.66 -17.92 -5.10
N PRO A 178 26.92 -17.92 -4.68
CA PRO A 178 28.02 -17.31 -5.46
C PRO A 178 28.02 -17.85 -6.90
N SER A 179 28.14 -16.96 -7.87
CA SER A 179 28.06 -17.30 -9.30
C SER A 179 29.06 -16.44 -10.10
N ARG A 180 29.68 -17.06 -11.11
CA ARG A 180 30.51 -16.34 -12.08
C ARG A 180 29.67 -15.47 -13.01
N ASP A 181 28.45 -15.91 -13.32
CA ASP A 181 27.52 -15.19 -14.18
C ASP A 181 26.70 -14.20 -13.34
N ALA A 182 26.42 -13.03 -13.91
CA ALA A 182 25.52 -12.07 -13.31
C ALA A 182 24.13 -12.65 -13.13
N ARG A 183 23.51 -12.42 -11.99
CA ARG A 183 22.14 -12.84 -11.65
C ARG A 183 21.21 -11.64 -11.63
N LEU A 184 20.03 -11.84 -12.19
CA LEU A 184 18.94 -10.89 -12.09
C LEU A 184 18.14 -11.18 -10.82
N LEU A 185 18.01 -10.18 -9.96
CA LEU A 185 17.30 -10.25 -8.68
C LEU A 185 16.50 -8.97 -8.44
N ALA A 186 15.55 -9.00 -7.52
CA ALA A 186 14.78 -7.84 -7.13
C ALA A 186 14.39 -7.90 -5.66
N GLY A 187 14.15 -6.72 -5.09
CA GLY A 187 13.67 -6.56 -3.73
C GLY A 187 13.20 -5.13 -3.48
N ILE A 188 12.74 -4.88 -2.27
CA ILE A 188 12.48 -3.54 -1.76
C ILE A 188 13.74 -3.05 -1.05
N ILE A 189 14.12 -1.81 -1.27
CA ILE A 189 15.24 -1.18 -0.58
C ILE A 189 14.82 -0.90 0.88
N THR A 190 15.46 -1.56 1.83
CA THR A 190 15.19 -1.35 3.27
C THR A 190 16.15 -0.37 3.90
N ALA A 191 17.36 -0.21 3.34
CA ALA A 191 18.35 0.76 3.78
C ALA A 191 19.28 1.14 2.64
N VAL A 192 19.81 2.37 2.67
CA VAL A 192 20.85 2.84 1.76
C VAL A 192 21.95 3.51 2.55
N ARG A 193 23.17 3.03 2.38
CA ARG A 193 24.38 3.61 2.99
C ARG A 193 25.30 4.12 1.88
N VAL A 194 25.64 5.39 1.90
CA VAL A 194 26.56 5.99 0.92
C VAL A 194 27.91 6.21 1.58
N GLN A 195 28.95 5.72 0.93
CA GLN A 195 30.34 5.82 1.41
C GLN A 195 31.20 6.52 0.37
N MET A 196 32.15 7.33 0.84
CA MET A 196 33.18 7.95 0.00
C MET A 196 34.33 6.98 -0.13
N THR A 197 34.74 6.67 -1.34
CA THR A 197 35.89 5.83 -1.65
C THR A 197 36.91 6.64 -2.47
N GLN A 198 38.13 6.12 -2.64
CA GLN A 198 39.13 6.73 -3.52
C GLN A 198 38.68 6.85 -4.99
N ARG A 199 37.69 6.03 -5.40
CA ARG A 199 37.09 5.99 -6.76
C ARG A 199 35.76 6.73 -6.87
N GLY A 200 35.40 7.54 -5.86
CA GLY A 200 34.13 8.28 -5.81
C GLY A 200 33.13 7.69 -4.82
N LYS A 201 31.88 8.18 -4.87
CA LYS A 201 30.79 7.73 -3.99
C LYS A 201 30.34 6.32 -4.39
N MET A 202 30.18 5.46 -3.40
CA MET A 202 29.67 4.11 -3.53
C MET A 202 28.42 3.98 -2.65
N ALA A 203 27.39 3.33 -3.12
CA ALA A 203 26.23 3.01 -2.31
C ALA A 203 26.17 1.51 -1.99
N ILE A 204 25.71 1.19 -0.79
CA ILE A 204 25.33 -0.14 -0.37
C ILE A 204 23.82 -0.07 -0.08
N ALA A 205 23.04 -0.75 -0.91
CA ALA A 205 21.59 -0.85 -0.75
C ALA A 205 21.24 -2.25 -0.21
N THR A 206 20.51 -2.31 0.90
CA THR A 206 20.00 -3.57 1.43
C THR A 206 18.66 -3.84 0.76
N LEU A 207 18.56 -4.95 0.03
CA LEU A 207 17.33 -5.42 -0.62
C LEU A 207 16.67 -6.53 0.18
N ASP A 208 15.35 -6.51 0.20
CA ASP A 208 14.48 -7.49 0.84
C ASP A 208 13.36 -7.93 -0.13
N ASP A 209 13.23 -9.24 -0.41
CA ASP A 209 12.16 -9.81 -1.24
C ASP A 209 11.13 -10.60 -0.41
N GLY A 210 11.14 -10.42 0.92
CA GLY A 210 10.31 -11.17 1.85
C GLY A 210 10.82 -12.58 2.18
N THR A 211 11.82 -13.08 1.46
CA THR A 211 12.45 -14.39 1.73
C THR A 211 13.81 -14.27 2.42
N ALA A 212 14.56 -13.23 2.11
CA ALA A 212 15.85 -12.90 2.71
C ALA A 212 16.21 -11.44 2.41
N THR A 213 17.23 -10.94 3.12
CA THR A 213 17.86 -9.65 2.85
C THR A 213 19.28 -9.85 2.31
N VAL A 214 19.71 -8.96 1.41
CA VAL A 214 21.05 -9.00 0.84
C VAL A 214 21.58 -7.59 0.56
N ASP A 215 22.87 -7.37 0.81
CA ASP A 215 23.54 -6.11 0.50
C ASP A 215 24.03 -6.09 -0.96
N VAL A 216 23.64 -5.04 -1.66
CA VAL A 216 24.03 -4.74 -3.04
C VAL A 216 24.98 -3.56 -3.06
N THR A 217 26.20 -3.80 -3.51
CA THR A 217 27.21 -2.76 -3.70
C THR A 217 27.04 -2.14 -5.10
N VAL A 218 26.92 -0.83 -5.15
CA VAL A 218 26.75 -0.04 -6.38
C VAL A 218 27.87 0.98 -6.47
N TYR A 219 28.76 0.82 -7.43
CA TYR A 219 29.91 1.69 -7.60
C TYR A 219 29.54 3.05 -8.21
N SER A 220 30.46 4.02 -8.06
CA SER A 220 30.20 5.44 -8.27
C SER A 220 29.51 5.80 -9.59
N GLU A 221 29.97 5.28 -10.72
CA GLU A 221 29.42 5.61 -12.03
C GLU A 221 27.94 5.18 -12.14
N LEU A 222 27.64 3.93 -11.76
CA LEU A 222 26.29 3.40 -11.78
C LEU A 222 25.39 4.07 -10.75
N PHE A 223 25.93 4.39 -9.56
CA PHE A 223 25.19 5.07 -8.52
C PHE A 223 24.84 6.50 -8.90
N GLU A 224 25.79 7.31 -9.37
CA GLU A 224 25.53 8.72 -9.70
C GLU A 224 24.53 8.84 -10.89
N SER A 225 24.61 7.93 -11.87
CA SER A 225 23.68 7.90 -13.00
C SER A 225 22.26 7.49 -12.62
N ASN A 226 22.08 6.82 -11.47
CA ASN A 226 20.78 6.25 -11.06
C ASN A 226 20.41 6.63 -9.61
N LYS A 227 20.96 7.69 -9.08
CA LYS A 227 20.82 8.10 -7.66
C LYS A 227 19.36 8.21 -7.22
N GLN A 228 18.46 8.62 -8.11
CA GLN A 228 17.02 8.75 -7.84
C GLN A 228 16.33 7.43 -7.52
N LEU A 229 16.92 6.29 -7.90
CA LEU A 229 16.35 4.94 -7.66
C LEU A 229 16.65 4.42 -6.24
N PHE A 230 17.64 5.00 -5.55
CA PHE A 230 18.08 4.52 -4.24
C PHE A 230 17.33 5.24 -3.12
N LYS A 231 16.04 4.89 -2.97
CA LYS A 231 15.19 5.37 -1.89
C LYS A 231 14.64 4.19 -1.10
N GLU A 232 14.58 4.34 0.21
CA GLU A 232 13.94 3.34 1.07
C GLU A 232 12.48 3.12 0.68
N ASP A 233 12.00 1.90 0.85
CA ASP A 233 10.65 1.45 0.51
C ASP A 233 10.32 1.42 -0.99
N GLU A 234 11.30 1.66 -1.86
CA GLU A 234 11.12 1.56 -3.31
C GLU A 234 11.64 0.22 -3.86
N PHE A 235 11.01 -0.22 -4.95
CA PHE A 235 11.41 -1.43 -5.68
C PHE A 235 12.71 -1.18 -6.45
N LEU A 236 13.62 -2.15 -6.37
CA LEU A 236 14.83 -2.18 -7.20
C LEU A 236 15.06 -3.57 -7.77
N ALA A 237 15.22 -3.65 -9.09
CA ALA A 237 15.77 -4.82 -9.77
C ALA A 237 17.26 -4.59 -10.08
N VAL A 238 18.06 -5.62 -9.88
CA VAL A 238 19.52 -5.56 -10.01
C VAL A 238 20.00 -6.72 -10.85
N LEU A 239 20.78 -6.45 -11.88
CA LEU A 239 21.65 -7.42 -12.53
C LEU A 239 23.03 -7.26 -11.90
N GLY A 240 23.56 -8.31 -11.29
CA GLY A 240 24.85 -8.20 -10.58
C GLY A 240 25.52 -9.54 -10.34
N LYS A 241 26.81 -9.48 -10.03
CA LYS A 241 27.63 -10.63 -9.66
C LYS A 241 27.44 -10.96 -8.18
N VAL A 242 27.20 -12.24 -7.91
CA VAL A 242 27.03 -12.77 -6.56
C VAL A 242 28.35 -13.39 -6.11
N THR A 243 28.90 -12.89 -5.02
CA THR A 243 30.17 -13.37 -4.44
C THR A 243 29.99 -13.68 -2.97
N GLU A 244 30.87 -14.53 -2.39
CA GLU A 244 30.90 -14.74 -0.95
C GLU A 244 31.22 -13.45 -0.20
N ASP A 245 30.49 -13.16 0.85
CA ASP A 245 30.85 -12.12 1.81
C ASP A 245 31.70 -12.74 2.92
N ARG A 246 33.01 -12.57 2.80
CA ARG A 246 33.98 -13.13 3.75
C ARG A 246 33.98 -12.44 5.12
N PHE A 247 33.33 -11.30 5.26
CA PHE A 247 33.31 -10.52 6.51
C PHE A 247 32.07 -10.83 7.36
N ASN A 248 30.88 -10.87 6.71
CA ASN A 248 29.62 -11.06 7.43
C ASN A 248 29.08 -12.49 7.26
N GLY A 249 29.68 -13.31 6.41
CA GLY A 249 29.13 -14.57 5.95
C GLY A 249 27.98 -14.35 4.95
N GLY A 250 27.62 -15.40 4.18
CA GLY A 250 26.57 -15.30 3.16
C GLY A 250 27.09 -14.74 1.83
N VAL A 251 26.28 -13.95 1.16
CA VAL A 251 26.59 -13.44 -0.19
C VAL A 251 26.55 -11.90 -0.24
N ARG A 252 27.40 -11.36 -1.08
CA ARG A 252 27.42 -9.93 -1.48
C ARG A 252 27.16 -9.84 -2.98
N ILE A 253 26.41 -8.83 -3.38
CA ILE A 253 26.13 -8.55 -4.77
C ILE A 253 26.86 -7.27 -5.20
N THR A 254 27.52 -7.34 -6.35
CA THR A 254 28.06 -6.17 -7.05
C THR A 254 27.17 -5.89 -8.25
N ALA A 255 26.48 -4.75 -8.22
CA ALA A 255 25.57 -4.36 -9.28
C ALA A 255 26.31 -3.99 -10.57
N GLU A 256 25.83 -4.51 -11.72
CA GLU A 256 26.24 -4.12 -13.06
C GLU A 256 25.16 -3.25 -13.73
N LYS A 257 23.87 -3.48 -13.40
CA LYS A 257 22.74 -2.69 -13.85
C LYS A 257 21.68 -2.61 -12.75
N VAL A 258 21.02 -1.47 -12.66
CA VAL A 258 19.90 -1.24 -11.72
C VAL A 258 18.69 -0.71 -12.49
N MET A 259 17.50 -1.06 -12.03
CA MET A 259 16.24 -0.70 -12.69
C MET A 259 15.16 -0.52 -11.63
N ASP A 260 14.31 0.50 -11.80
CA ASP A 260 13.02 0.55 -11.12
C ASP A 260 12.01 -0.38 -11.79
N ILE A 261 10.80 -0.45 -11.26
CA ILE A 261 9.74 -1.32 -11.80
C ILE A 261 9.32 -0.91 -13.22
N ALA A 262 9.34 0.39 -13.55
CA ALA A 262 8.95 0.86 -14.89
C ALA A 262 10.00 0.47 -15.93
N MET A 263 11.28 0.63 -15.60
CA MET A 263 12.40 0.18 -16.45
C MET A 263 12.39 -1.34 -16.64
N ALA A 264 12.13 -2.10 -15.56
CA ALA A 264 12.04 -3.56 -15.64
C ALA A 264 10.86 -4.00 -16.53
N ARG A 265 9.71 -3.35 -16.41
CA ARG A 265 8.55 -3.59 -17.28
C ARG A 265 8.88 -3.35 -18.75
N VAL A 266 9.56 -2.25 -19.06
CA VAL A 266 9.98 -1.94 -20.42
C VAL A 266 10.98 -2.97 -20.95
N GLN A 267 11.93 -3.42 -20.13
CA GLN A 267 12.96 -4.36 -20.56
C GLN A 267 12.44 -5.77 -20.79
N PHE A 268 11.49 -6.25 -19.98
CA PHE A 268 11.03 -7.64 -20.00
C PHE A 268 9.62 -7.82 -20.55
N GLY A 269 8.84 -6.75 -20.64
CA GLY A 269 7.48 -6.78 -21.17
C GLY A 269 7.43 -6.77 -22.70
N LYS A 270 6.36 -7.32 -23.24
CA LYS A 270 6.05 -7.31 -24.68
C LYS A 270 5.14 -6.14 -25.05
N GLN A 271 4.11 -5.91 -24.27
CA GLN A 271 3.16 -4.81 -24.45
C GLN A 271 2.49 -4.43 -23.13
N PHE A 272 1.94 -3.21 -23.11
CA PHE A 272 1.06 -2.76 -22.04
C PHE A 272 -0.38 -2.80 -22.53
N ALA A 273 -1.25 -3.54 -21.86
CA ALA A 273 -2.63 -3.74 -22.28
C ALA A 273 -3.62 -3.37 -21.15
N PHE A 274 -4.77 -2.84 -21.55
CA PHE A 274 -5.90 -2.60 -20.62
C PHE A 274 -7.24 -2.69 -21.36
N SER A 275 -8.33 -2.95 -20.61
CA SER A 275 -9.69 -3.04 -21.13
C SER A 275 -10.52 -1.83 -20.74
N LEU A 276 -11.38 -1.39 -21.66
CA LEU A 276 -12.34 -0.31 -21.49
C LEU A 276 -13.73 -0.78 -21.86
N SER A 277 -14.72 -0.46 -21.05
CA SER A 277 -16.15 -0.72 -21.32
C SER A 277 -16.98 0.56 -21.55
N THR A 278 -16.34 1.73 -21.38
CA THR A 278 -17.01 3.03 -21.52
C THR A 278 -16.54 3.78 -22.77
N ARG A 279 -17.39 4.64 -23.31
CA ARG A 279 -17.01 5.51 -24.45
C ARG A 279 -15.82 6.38 -24.06
N LEU A 280 -14.77 6.31 -24.86
CA LEU A 280 -13.53 7.02 -24.63
C LEU A 280 -13.46 8.30 -25.43
N ASP A 281 -13.08 9.41 -24.76
CA ASP A 281 -12.60 10.61 -25.42
C ASP A 281 -11.10 10.50 -25.70
N ALA A 282 -10.73 10.59 -26.97
CA ALA A 282 -9.34 10.50 -27.41
C ALA A 282 -8.46 11.60 -26.83
N ALA A 283 -9.00 12.79 -26.55
CA ALA A 283 -8.26 13.90 -25.94
C ALA A 283 -7.91 13.59 -24.48
N VAL A 284 -8.85 13.02 -23.73
CA VAL A 284 -8.64 12.57 -22.35
C VAL A 284 -7.57 11.47 -22.31
N MET A 285 -7.67 10.46 -23.18
CA MET A 285 -6.66 9.40 -23.26
C MET A 285 -5.26 9.94 -23.56
N LYS A 286 -5.14 10.84 -24.53
CA LYS A 286 -3.87 11.50 -24.87
C LYS A 286 -3.29 12.23 -23.67
N SER A 287 -4.11 12.96 -22.91
CA SER A 287 -3.66 13.70 -21.71
C SER A 287 -3.14 12.77 -20.61
N ILE A 288 -3.75 11.58 -20.44
CA ILE A 288 -3.33 10.58 -19.47
C ILE A 288 -2.01 9.92 -19.88
N LEU A 289 -1.87 9.58 -21.15
CA LEU A 289 -0.71 8.85 -21.66
C LEU A 289 0.52 9.75 -21.84
N ALA A 290 0.34 11.03 -22.14
CA ALA A 290 1.42 11.96 -22.48
C ALA A 290 2.59 11.99 -21.47
N PRO A 291 2.37 12.01 -20.13
CA PRO A 291 3.45 12.00 -19.15
C PRO A 291 4.28 10.72 -19.15
N TYR A 292 3.73 9.62 -19.67
CA TYR A 292 4.35 8.28 -19.64
C TYR A 292 4.90 7.85 -21.02
N ARG A 293 4.81 8.73 -22.03
CA ARG A 293 5.37 8.43 -23.36
C ARG A 293 6.88 8.23 -23.28
N SER A 294 7.35 7.20 -23.96
CA SER A 294 8.78 6.88 -24.06
C SER A 294 9.07 6.20 -25.38
N GLN A 295 10.06 6.69 -26.13
CA GLN A 295 10.47 6.07 -27.40
C GLN A 295 10.88 4.61 -27.22
N ASN A 296 11.51 4.29 -26.08
CA ASN A 296 11.92 2.93 -25.72
C ASN A 296 10.85 2.20 -24.91
N GLY A 297 9.64 2.74 -24.80
CA GLY A 297 8.54 2.17 -24.02
C GLY A 297 7.91 0.94 -24.68
N LEU A 298 6.92 0.36 -23.99
CA LEU A 298 6.13 -0.75 -24.50
C LEU A 298 5.07 -0.28 -25.51
N PRO A 299 4.76 -1.08 -26.55
CA PRO A 299 3.56 -0.89 -27.34
C PRO A 299 2.33 -0.90 -26.45
N LEU A 300 1.34 -0.09 -26.79
CA LEU A 300 0.11 0.01 -26.03
C LEU A 300 -1.05 -0.58 -26.83
N THR A 301 -1.76 -1.50 -26.17
CA THR A 301 -2.94 -2.16 -26.71
C THR A 301 -4.14 -1.88 -25.81
N MET A 302 -5.23 -1.44 -26.39
CA MET A 302 -6.49 -1.17 -25.74
C MET A 302 -7.53 -2.17 -26.22
N ARG A 303 -8.16 -2.91 -25.30
CA ARG A 303 -9.30 -3.80 -25.58
C ARG A 303 -10.57 -3.05 -25.22
N TYR A 304 -11.39 -2.80 -26.21
CA TYR A 304 -12.69 -2.17 -26.02
C TYR A 304 -13.79 -3.23 -26.04
N GLU A 305 -14.57 -3.28 -24.97
CA GLU A 305 -15.66 -4.23 -24.82
C GLU A 305 -16.98 -3.46 -24.70
N HIS A 306 -17.93 -3.73 -25.59
CA HIS A 306 -19.27 -3.17 -25.52
C HIS A 306 -20.27 -4.31 -25.33
N GLU A 307 -20.98 -4.28 -24.20
CA GLU A 307 -21.95 -5.31 -23.84
C GLU A 307 -23.04 -5.44 -24.91
N GLY A 308 -23.25 -6.65 -25.41
CA GLY A 308 -24.25 -6.97 -26.46
C GLY A 308 -23.86 -6.60 -27.88
N VAL A 309 -22.70 -5.98 -28.14
CA VAL A 309 -22.25 -5.58 -29.50
C VAL A 309 -20.99 -6.34 -29.91
N GLY A 310 -20.01 -6.48 -29.01
CA GLY A 310 -18.75 -7.17 -29.29
C GLY A 310 -17.54 -6.51 -28.65
N SER A 311 -16.36 -7.02 -28.99
CA SER A 311 -15.09 -6.50 -28.53
C SER A 311 -14.17 -6.19 -29.70
N CYS A 312 -13.30 -5.19 -29.55
CA CYS A 312 -12.23 -4.92 -30.50
C CYS A 312 -10.92 -4.62 -29.77
N GLU A 313 -9.82 -4.93 -30.44
CA GLU A 313 -8.48 -4.61 -29.96
C GLU A 313 -7.89 -3.49 -30.81
N ILE A 314 -7.45 -2.43 -30.17
CA ILE A 314 -6.85 -1.25 -30.80
C ILE A 314 -5.41 -1.15 -30.34
N ARG A 315 -4.47 -1.36 -31.24
CA ARG A 315 -3.06 -1.09 -31.00
C ARG A 315 -2.76 0.34 -31.39
N LEU A 316 -2.20 1.11 -30.45
CA LEU A 316 -1.79 2.48 -30.73
C LEU A 316 -0.50 2.49 -31.58
N ALA A 317 -0.33 3.57 -32.37
CA ALA A 317 0.86 3.76 -33.19
C ALA A 317 2.14 3.81 -32.32
N ASP A 318 3.28 3.52 -32.94
CA ASP A 318 4.57 3.40 -32.21
C ASP A 318 5.03 4.70 -31.55
N ASP A 319 4.55 5.84 -31.96
CA ASP A 319 4.77 7.12 -31.28
C ASP A 319 4.05 7.24 -29.93
N TRP A 320 3.16 6.30 -29.59
CA TRP A 320 2.44 6.19 -28.32
C TRP A 320 2.95 5.06 -27.42
N ARG A 321 4.18 4.63 -27.59
CA ARG A 321 4.82 3.71 -26.63
C ARG A 321 4.90 4.36 -25.25
N VAL A 322 4.73 3.57 -24.19
CA VAL A 322 4.68 4.03 -22.80
C VAL A 322 5.67 3.29 -21.91
N ALA A 323 6.18 4.00 -20.90
CA ALA A 323 6.86 3.39 -19.75
C ALA A 323 5.81 3.17 -18.64
N PRO A 324 5.33 1.93 -18.42
CA PRO A 324 4.19 1.67 -17.53
C PRO A 324 4.61 1.73 -16.06
N ALA A 325 4.66 2.93 -15.51
CA ALA A 325 4.82 3.18 -14.07
C ALA A 325 3.51 2.87 -13.32
N ASP A 326 3.59 2.65 -12.00
CA ASP A 326 2.41 2.40 -11.16
C ASP A 326 1.41 3.56 -11.23
N GLY A 327 1.89 4.81 -11.29
CA GLY A 327 1.06 5.99 -11.46
C GLY A 327 0.21 5.99 -12.75
N LEU A 328 0.67 5.36 -13.85
CA LEU A 328 -0.14 5.21 -15.06
C LEU A 328 -1.34 4.28 -14.80
N LYS A 329 -1.11 3.12 -14.18
CA LYS A 329 -2.18 2.16 -13.85
C LYS A 329 -3.23 2.82 -12.96
N GLN A 330 -2.79 3.57 -11.96
CA GLN A 330 -3.66 4.29 -11.04
C GLN A 330 -4.46 5.39 -11.76
N THR A 331 -3.82 6.22 -12.59
CA THR A 331 -4.49 7.28 -13.34
C THR A 331 -5.53 6.74 -14.32
N LEU A 332 -5.23 5.62 -15.00
CA LEU A 332 -6.19 4.94 -15.88
C LEU A 332 -7.41 4.44 -15.11
N PHE A 333 -7.21 3.88 -13.92
CA PHE A 333 -8.30 3.46 -13.06
C PHE A 333 -9.13 4.66 -12.58
N GLU A 334 -8.50 5.70 -12.02
CA GLU A 334 -9.18 6.87 -11.44
C GLU A 334 -9.99 7.67 -12.48
N LYS A 335 -9.42 7.89 -13.66
CA LYS A 335 -10.05 8.76 -14.68
C LYS A 335 -10.96 8.03 -15.66
N LEU A 336 -10.72 6.75 -15.89
CA LEU A 336 -11.43 5.97 -16.90
C LEU A 336 -12.09 4.70 -16.37
N GLY A 337 -11.96 4.41 -15.08
CA GLY A 337 -12.49 3.18 -14.49
C GLY A 337 -11.85 1.90 -15.03
N VAL A 338 -10.66 2.00 -15.63
CA VAL A 338 -9.95 0.86 -16.23
C VAL A 338 -9.58 -0.14 -15.15
N LYS A 339 -10.14 -1.34 -15.22
CA LYS A 339 -9.75 -2.47 -14.39
C LYS A 339 -8.82 -3.39 -15.19
N GLY A 340 -7.72 -3.83 -14.57
CA GLY A 340 -6.85 -4.84 -15.18
C GLY A 340 -5.81 -4.30 -16.17
N ALA A 341 -5.33 -3.06 -16.02
CA ALA A 341 -4.17 -2.58 -16.77
C ALA A 341 -2.92 -3.40 -16.40
N THR A 342 -2.34 -4.12 -17.37
CA THR A 342 -1.25 -5.08 -17.16
C THR A 342 -0.15 -4.97 -18.20
N VAL A 343 1.07 -5.38 -17.81
CA VAL A 343 2.15 -5.67 -18.74
C VAL A 343 2.10 -7.15 -19.10
N GLU A 344 2.10 -7.45 -20.37
CA GLU A 344 2.23 -8.82 -20.89
C GLU A 344 3.73 -9.13 -21.09
N TYR A 345 4.17 -10.30 -20.59
CA TYR A 345 5.57 -10.76 -20.57
C TYR A 345 5.82 -11.93 -21.52
#